data_83552d1feff87c512e02a09c0d050377
#
_entry.id   83552d1feff87c512e02a09c0d050377
#
_cell.length_a   1.000
_cell.length_b   1.000
_cell.length_c   1.000
_cell.angle_alpha   90.00
_cell.angle_beta   90.00
_cell.angle_gamma   90.00
#
_symmetry.space_group_name_H-M   'P 1'
#
loop_
_entity.id
_entity.type
_entity.pdbx_description
1 polymer ?
#
loop_
_entity_poly.entity_id
_entity_poly.type
_entity_poly.pdbx_seq_one_letter_code
_entity_poly.pdbx_strand_id
1 'polypeptide(L)'
;LNHFYSGINALGILKINIILSKRYPSEWALLEEDDDKKNIAKLEASFQKLKDALQFSLDAEKRRLKAAGKTDRWFDITLADFTFLTAADTARVSLMYKRAMGGAENFYAEAAGKQIKLFEKLNCLPANVQAALAEFPAPETSIDQTYYLLFTGHMIDKADRPVPRFPASKENDVRNMIREKITEVQNKLKPGFTITGISGGACGGDILFHEVCKELGIKTQMFLAMPQKDFIVASVAFAGAGWIGRFEALAEDKGIRKFELYSKGELPKWLQKKPGYNIWKRNNIWEFNSAMVNGGANMSLIALWDGKGGDGAGGTEDMVNVAKANGAKTYIIDINTV
;
A
#
# COMPACT_ATOMS: atom_id res chain seq x y z
N LEU A 1 -3.17 28.45 2.79
CA LEU A 1 -1.74 28.87 2.83
C LEU A 1 -0.74 27.79 3.25
N ASN A 2 -1.16 26.54 3.53
CA ASN A 2 -0.24 25.47 3.99
C ASN A 2 0.09 24.48 2.86
N HIS A 3 0.57 24.99 1.70
CA HIS A 3 0.95 24.14 0.57
C HIS A 3 2.44 23.73 0.56
N PHE A 4 3.21 24.11 1.59
CA PHE A 4 4.64 23.77 1.62
C PHE A 4 4.90 22.27 1.79
N TYR A 5 3.99 21.48 2.38
CA TYR A 5 4.15 20.01 2.45
C TYR A 5 4.16 19.36 1.05
N SER A 6 3.19 19.68 0.21
CA SER A 6 3.20 19.18 -1.18
C SER A 6 4.35 19.75 -1.99
N GLY A 7 4.76 20.99 -1.70
CA GLY A 7 5.91 21.63 -2.33
C GLY A 7 7.23 20.92 -2.01
N ILE A 8 7.46 20.48 -0.77
CA ILE A 8 8.65 19.71 -0.38
C ILE A 8 8.71 18.38 -1.14
N ASN A 9 7.60 17.66 -1.25
CA ASN A 9 7.54 16.42 -2.01
C ASN A 9 7.89 16.65 -3.49
N ALA A 10 7.34 17.71 -4.10
CA ALA A 10 7.65 18.09 -5.47
C ALA A 10 9.13 18.48 -5.64
N LEU A 11 9.70 19.22 -4.67
CA LEU A 11 11.13 19.58 -4.68
C LEU A 11 12.02 18.32 -4.59
N GLY A 12 11.63 17.35 -3.77
CA GLY A 12 12.31 16.06 -3.62
C GLY A 12 12.32 15.26 -4.94
N ILE A 13 11.16 15.17 -5.61
CA ILE A 13 11.04 14.49 -6.92
C ILE A 13 11.90 15.19 -7.97
N LEU A 14 11.85 16.53 -8.07
CA LEU A 14 12.70 17.29 -8.97
C LEU A 14 14.19 17.05 -8.70
N LYS A 15 14.60 17.00 -7.43
CA LYS A 15 15.99 16.70 -7.05
C LYS A 15 16.43 15.32 -7.50
N ILE A 16 15.59 14.30 -7.30
CA ILE A 16 15.84 12.91 -7.76
C ILE A 16 15.99 12.91 -9.28
N ASN A 17 15.04 13.50 -10.02
CA ASN A 17 15.06 13.53 -11.47
C ASN A 17 16.33 14.20 -12.01
N ILE A 18 16.75 15.32 -11.44
CA ILE A 18 18.00 16.01 -11.82
C ILE A 18 19.23 15.12 -11.57
N ILE A 19 19.27 14.42 -10.44
CA ILE A 19 20.40 13.53 -10.12
C ILE A 19 20.43 12.33 -11.08
N LEU A 20 19.28 11.68 -11.29
CA LEU A 20 19.20 10.50 -12.14
C LEU A 20 19.43 10.82 -13.62
N SER A 21 18.91 11.94 -14.12
CA SER A 21 19.14 12.38 -15.50
C SER A 21 20.62 12.65 -15.80
N LYS A 22 21.36 13.17 -14.82
CA LYS A 22 22.81 13.38 -14.95
C LYS A 22 23.61 12.08 -14.81
N ARG A 23 23.12 11.14 -14.00
CA ARG A 23 23.79 9.85 -13.75
C ARG A 23 23.57 8.86 -14.89
N TYR A 24 22.38 8.87 -15.50
CA TYR A 24 21.93 7.93 -16.52
C TYR A 24 21.39 8.68 -17.75
N PRO A 25 22.24 9.46 -18.46
CA PRO A 25 21.77 10.32 -19.55
C PRO A 25 21.21 9.52 -20.74
N SER A 26 21.75 8.34 -21.02
CA SER A 26 21.28 7.48 -22.11
C SER A 26 19.88 6.92 -21.85
N GLU A 27 19.66 6.40 -20.66
CA GLU A 27 18.38 5.85 -20.21
C GLU A 27 17.34 6.96 -20.06
N TRP A 28 17.77 8.14 -19.59
CA TRP A 28 16.90 9.30 -19.46
C TRP A 28 16.37 9.78 -20.82
N ALA A 29 17.20 9.72 -21.85
CA ALA A 29 16.81 10.10 -23.21
C ALA A 29 15.78 9.14 -23.85
N LEU A 30 15.68 7.91 -23.35
CA LEU A 30 14.74 6.90 -23.85
C LEU A 30 13.34 7.01 -23.23
N LEU A 31 13.14 7.86 -22.22
CA LEU A 31 11.82 8.04 -21.62
C LEU A 31 10.87 8.65 -22.67
N GLU A 32 9.70 8.02 -22.85
CA GLU A 32 8.61 8.52 -23.71
C GLU A 32 7.86 9.68 -23.02
N GLU A 33 8.58 10.74 -22.71
CA GLU A 33 8.00 11.93 -22.09
C GLU A 33 8.22 13.17 -22.98
N ASP A 34 7.35 14.17 -22.72
CA ASP A 34 7.45 15.50 -23.33
C ASP A 34 8.89 16.03 -23.24
N ASP A 35 9.43 16.54 -24.36
CA ASP A 35 10.79 17.06 -24.47
C ASP A 35 11.13 18.11 -23.39
N ASP A 36 10.12 18.83 -22.90
CA ASP A 36 10.26 19.79 -21.82
C ASP A 36 10.64 19.12 -20.47
N LYS A 37 10.15 17.92 -20.20
CA LYS A 37 10.47 17.17 -18.98
C LYS A 37 11.84 16.48 -19.06
N LYS A 38 12.34 16.21 -20.27
CA LYS A 38 13.69 15.67 -20.52
C LYS A 38 14.77 16.72 -20.39
N ASN A 39 14.43 17.98 -20.53
CA ASN A 39 15.40 19.07 -20.50
C ASN A 39 15.91 19.35 -19.09
N ILE A 40 17.13 18.91 -18.79
CA ILE A 40 17.76 19.05 -17.47
C ILE A 40 17.81 20.52 -17.02
N ALA A 41 18.08 21.45 -17.92
CA ALA A 41 18.12 22.88 -17.59
C ALA A 41 16.74 23.41 -17.14
N LYS A 42 15.64 22.90 -17.73
CA LYS A 42 14.28 23.23 -17.30
C LYS A 42 13.96 22.62 -15.92
N LEU A 43 14.42 21.38 -15.66
CA LEU A 43 14.28 20.75 -14.33
C LEU A 43 15.03 21.56 -13.27
N GLU A 44 16.27 21.99 -13.56
CA GLU A 44 17.05 22.82 -12.66
C GLU A 44 16.42 24.19 -12.42
N ALA A 45 15.91 24.85 -13.46
CA ALA A 45 15.19 26.10 -13.32
C ALA A 45 13.91 25.94 -12.50
N SER A 46 13.16 24.86 -12.70
CA SER A 46 11.97 24.53 -11.92
C SER A 46 12.31 24.25 -10.46
N PHE A 47 13.38 23.51 -10.20
CA PHE A 47 13.89 23.27 -8.85
C PHE A 47 14.24 24.59 -8.15
N GLN A 48 14.96 25.47 -8.80
CA GLN A 48 15.34 26.75 -8.19
C GLN A 48 14.14 27.62 -7.88
N LYS A 49 13.18 27.76 -8.81
CA LYS A 49 11.93 28.52 -8.60
C LYS A 49 11.13 27.97 -7.42
N LEU A 50 10.97 26.65 -7.36
CA LEU A 50 10.21 26.01 -6.26
C LEU A 50 10.96 26.14 -4.93
N LYS A 51 12.27 25.99 -4.92
CA LYS A 51 13.11 26.19 -3.74
C LYS A 51 12.94 27.61 -3.16
N ASP A 52 13.00 28.65 -4.00
CA ASP A 52 12.87 30.03 -3.56
C ASP A 52 11.47 30.34 -3.00
N ALA A 53 10.42 29.81 -3.66
CA ALA A 53 9.05 29.94 -3.19
C ALA A 53 8.83 29.22 -1.83
N LEU A 54 9.40 28.03 -1.68
CA LEU A 54 9.31 27.27 -0.44
C LEU A 54 10.10 27.94 0.69
N GLN A 55 11.30 28.46 0.43
CA GLN A 55 12.08 29.20 1.40
C GLN A 55 11.28 30.37 1.96
N PHE A 56 10.68 31.18 1.08
CA PHE A 56 9.83 32.30 1.48
C PHE A 56 8.66 31.86 2.35
N SER A 57 7.95 30.78 1.95
CA SER A 57 6.80 30.26 2.68
C SER A 57 7.20 29.70 4.05
N LEU A 58 8.31 28.97 4.14
CA LEU A 58 8.84 28.43 5.39
C LEU A 58 9.30 29.53 6.35
N ASP A 59 9.93 30.59 5.84
CA ASP A 59 10.34 31.73 6.65
C ASP A 59 9.12 32.52 7.18
N ALA A 60 8.07 32.63 6.38
CA ALA A 60 6.82 33.28 6.80
C ALA A 60 6.13 32.45 7.92
N GLU A 61 6.04 31.15 7.75
CA GLU A 61 5.44 30.25 8.75
C GLU A 61 6.24 30.22 10.05
N LYS A 62 7.57 30.18 9.96
CA LYS A 62 8.46 30.27 11.12
C LYS A 62 8.20 31.53 11.94
N ARG A 63 8.05 32.68 11.26
CA ARG A 63 7.71 33.96 11.94
C ARG A 63 6.35 33.89 12.58
N ARG A 64 5.34 33.30 11.89
CA ARG A 64 3.97 33.14 12.40
C ARG A 64 3.93 32.30 13.67
N LEU A 65 4.58 31.12 13.64
CA LEU A 65 4.66 30.21 14.79
C LEU A 65 5.36 30.88 15.98
N LYS A 66 6.49 31.57 15.73
CA LYS A 66 7.21 32.31 16.77
C LYS A 66 6.36 33.42 17.40
N ALA A 67 5.66 34.21 16.59
CA ALA A 67 4.77 35.28 17.08
C ALA A 67 3.60 34.74 17.90
N ALA A 68 3.09 33.54 17.55
CA ALA A 68 2.02 32.86 18.27
C ALA A 68 2.49 32.08 19.52
N GLY A 69 3.79 31.98 19.78
CA GLY A 69 4.34 31.13 20.84
C GLY A 69 4.03 29.64 20.64
N LYS A 70 3.83 29.20 19.39
CA LYS A 70 3.44 27.82 19.05
C LYS A 70 4.61 27.06 18.43
N THR A 71 4.59 25.75 18.65
CA THR A 71 5.47 24.80 17.97
C THR A 71 4.63 23.90 17.08
N ASP A 72 5.17 23.48 15.95
CA ASP A 72 4.55 22.55 15.03
C ASP A 72 5.62 21.53 14.57
N ARG A 73 5.48 20.31 14.98
CA ARG A 73 6.43 19.23 14.69
C ARG A 73 6.54 18.94 13.20
N TRP A 74 5.44 18.96 12.48
CA TRP A 74 5.46 18.79 11.03
C TRP A 74 6.19 19.92 10.32
N PHE A 75 6.08 21.14 10.83
CA PHE A 75 6.85 22.28 10.32
C PHE A 75 8.35 22.06 10.54
N ASP A 76 8.77 21.61 11.72
CA ASP A 76 10.18 21.33 12.02
C ASP A 76 10.74 20.24 11.09
N ILE A 77 9.97 19.16 10.85
CA ILE A 77 10.33 18.10 9.90
C ILE A 77 10.44 18.67 8.48
N THR A 78 9.46 19.46 8.04
CA THR A 78 9.47 20.07 6.70
C THR A 78 10.70 20.97 6.50
N LEU A 79 11.09 21.70 7.53
CA LEU A 79 12.29 22.55 7.49
C LEU A 79 13.58 21.71 7.44
N ALA A 80 13.61 20.55 8.11
CA ALA A 80 14.69 19.59 8.00
C ALA A 80 14.76 18.97 6.60
N ASP A 81 13.62 18.56 6.02
CA ASP A 81 13.54 18.03 4.66
C ASP A 81 13.98 19.07 3.61
N PHE A 82 13.57 20.33 3.77
CA PHE A 82 14.03 21.41 2.91
C PHE A 82 15.57 21.58 2.98
N THR A 83 16.12 21.52 4.19
CA THR A 83 17.58 21.59 4.40
C THR A 83 18.28 20.40 3.78
N PHE A 84 17.73 19.18 3.94
CA PHE A 84 18.24 17.96 3.32
C PHE A 84 18.35 18.07 1.79
N LEU A 85 17.35 18.65 1.15
CA LEU A 85 17.28 18.78 -0.32
C LEU A 85 18.19 19.90 -0.86
N THR A 86 18.53 20.91 -0.05
CA THR A 86 19.13 22.16 -0.54
C THR A 86 20.49 22.47 0.03
N ALA A 87 20.87 21.93 1.18
CA ALA A 87 22.14 22.21 1.82
C ALA A 87 23.26 21.31 1.27
N ALA A 88 24.43 21.89 1.06
CA ALA A 88 25.68 21.17 0.80
C ALA A 88 26.38 20.72 2.10
N ASP A 89 26.10 21.41 3.20
CA ASP A 89 26.70 21.13 4.52
C ASP A 89 25.86 20.07 5.27
N THR A 90 26.45 18.91 5.44
CA THR A 90 25.83 17.76 6.14
C THR A 90 25.66 18.01 7.64
N ALA A 91 26.51 18.83 8.27
CA ALA A 91 26.33 19.15 9.68
C ALA A 91 25.06 19.97 9.92
N ARG A 92 24.68 20.82 8.96
CA ARG A 92 23.42 21.55 9.00
C ARG A 92 22.23 20.60 8.84
N VAL A 93 22.34 19.58 7.97
CA VAL A 93 21.30 18.55 7.80
C VAL A 93 21.08 17.78 9.10
N SER A 94 22.16 17.26 9.70
CA SER A 94 22.13 16.57 10.99
C SER A 94 21.48 17.45 12.07
N LEU A 95 21.92 18.69 12.24
CA LEU A 95 21.37 19.61 13.24
C LEU A 95 19.86 19.81 13.08
N MET A 96 19.37 19.94 11.85
CA MET A 96 17.95 20.15 11.60
C MET A 96 17.12 18.91 11.93
N TYR A 97 17.57 17.70 11.54
CA TYR A 97 16.89 16.47 11.93
C TYR A 97 16.99 16.19 13.43
N LYS A 98 18.12 16.46 14.07
CA LYS A 98 18.25 16.36 15.52
C LYS A 98 17.19 17.18 16.26
N ARG A 99 16.93 18.41 15.80
CA ARG A 99 15.88 19.28 16.37
C ARG A 99 14.49 18.75 16.07
N ALA A 100 14.23 18.30 14.84
CA ALA A 100 12.95 17.77 14.41
C ALA A 100 12.61 16.43 15.09
N MET A 101 13.59 15.56 15.32
CA MET A 101 13.40 14.25 15.93
C MET A 101 13.49 14.28 17.46
N GLY A 102 14.06 15.31 18.06
CA GLY A 102 14.19 15.43 19.52
C GLY A 102 12.85 15.39 20.23
N GLY A 103 12.57 14.31 20.99
CA GLY A 103 11.29 14.08 21.65
C GLY A 103 10.10 13.87 20.70
N ALA A 104 10.34 13.50 19.44
CA ALA A 104 9.30 13.15 18.49
C ALA A 104 8.75 11.74 18.80
N GLU A 105 7.43 11.59 18.69
CA GLU A 105 6.80 10.28 18.73
C GLU A 105 7.23 9.43 17.52
N ASN A 106 7.27 8.12 17.67
CA ASN A 106 7.73 7.17 16.64
C ASN A 106 7.05 7.37 15.28
N PHE A 107 5.78 7.76 15.27
CA PHE A 107 5.02 8.07 14.06
C PHE A 107 5.68 9.16 13.19
N TYR A 108 6.19 10.24 13.79
CA TYR A 108 6.86 11.32 13.06
C TYR A 108 8.18 10.85 12.45
N ALA A 109 8.95 10.09 13.24
CA ALA A 109 10.21 9.53 12.78
C ALA A 109 10.01 8.51 11.64
N GLU A 110 8.99 7.65 11.75
CA GLU A 110 8.64 6.67 10.70
C GLU A 110 8.22 7.37 9.40
N ALA A 111 7.36 8.37 9.48
CA ALA A 111 6.87 9.10 8.31
C ALA A 111 8.01 9.85 7.58
N ALA A 112 8.82 10.61 8.31
CA ALA A 112 9.98 11.32 7.75
C ALA A 112 11.04 10.35 7.22
N GLY A 113 11.32 9.25 7.93
CA GLY A 113 12.31 8.25 7.54
C GLY A 113 11.99 7.56 6.21
N LYS A 114 10.71 7.37 5.87
CA LYS A 114 10.30 6.77 4.57
C LYS A 114 10.79 7.59 3.38
N GLN A 115 10.73 8.90 3.47
CA GLN A 115 11.21 9.79 2.40
C GLN A 115 12.74 9.71 2.28
N ILE A 116 13.48 9.76 3.39
CA ILE A 116 14.95 9.66 3.36
C ILE A 116 15.41 8.30 2.80
N LYS A 117 14.74 7.21 3.18
CA LYS A 117 15.01 5.86 2.66
C LYS A 117 14.79 5.75 1.15
N LEU A 118 13.91 6.56 0.54
CA LEU A 118 13.77 6.61 -0.91
C LEU A 118 15.06 7.16 -1.56
N PHE A 119 15.62 8.24 -1.02
CA PHE A 119 16.90 8.80 -1.48
C PHE A 119 18.06 7.82 -1.28
N GLU A 120 18.07 7.09 -0.17
CA GLU A 120 19.03 6.01 0.10
C GLU A 120 18.97 4.93 -0.97
N LYS A 121 17.79 4.37 -1.24
CA LYS A 121 17.58 3.31 -2.25
C LYS A 121 17.99 3.73 -3.65
N LEU A 122 17.78 5.00 -4.01
CA LEU A 122 18.17 5.57 -5.29
C LEU A 122 19.63 6.07 -5.30
N ASN A 123 20.36 5.92 -4.18
CA ASN A 123 21.70 6.47 -3.98
C ASN A 123 21.78 7.97 -4.36
N CYS A 124 20.75 8.74 -4.00
CA CYS A 124 20.69 10.19 -4.18
C CYS A 124 21.09 10.89 -2.88
N LEU A 125 21.93 11.92 -2.96
CA LEU A 125 22.40 12.69 -1.82
C LEU A 125 22.98 11.82 -0.67
N PRO A 126 23.87 10.86 -0.92
CA PRO A 126 24.27 9.85 0.08
C PRO A 126 24.82 10.45 1.38
N ALA A 127 25.59 11.53 1.32
CA ALA A 127 26.13 12.20 2.50
C ALA A 127 25.01 12.83 3.37
N ASN A 128 24.01 13.48 2.72
CA ASN A 128 22.87 14.06 3.43
C ASN A 128 21.98 12.96 4.01
N VAL A 129 21.82 11.82 3.30
CA VAL A 129 21.07 10.64 3.79
C VAL A 129 21.70 10.12 5.07
N GLN A 130 23.01 9.91 5.10
CA GLN A 130 23.72 9.43 6.29
C GLN A 130 23.57 10.42 7.45
N ALA A 131 23.77 11.73 7.20
CA ALA A 131 23.64 12.77 8.20
C ALA A 131 22.21 12.87 8.77
N ALA A 132 21.20 12.67 7.94
CA ALA A 132 19.81 12.66 8.37
C ALA A 132 19.48 11.41 9.19
N LEU A 133 19.76 10.20 8.66
CA LEU A 133 19.41 8.94 9.31
C LEU A 133 20.11 8.74 10.67
N ALA A 134 21.29 9.34 10.87
CA ALA A 134 21.99 9.31 12.15
C ALA A 134 21.21 9.97 13.31
N GLU A 135 20.28 10.86 12.99
CA GLU A 135 19.49 11.60 13.98
C GLU A 135 18.09 10.97 14.24
N PHE A 136 17.74 9.93 13.46
CA PHE A 136 16.50 9.20 13.72
C PHE A 136 16.69 8.28 14.92
N PRO A 137 15.66 8.11 15.76
CA PRO A 137 15.72 7.13 16.83
C PRO A 137 16.04 5.76 16.21
N ALA A 138 16.90 4.99 16.90
CA ALA A 138 17.11 3.61 16.51
C ALA A 138 15.74 2.95 16.37
N PRO A 139 15.49 2.21 15.28
CA PRO A 139 14.24 1.48 15.18
C PRO A 139 14.09 0.68 16.46
N GLU A 140 12.97 0.88 17.17
CA GLU A 140 12.66 -0.01 18.28
C GLU A 140 12.77 -1.43 17.73
N THR A 141 13.54 -2.27 18.41
CA THR A 141 13.82 -3.65 17.99
C THR A 141 12.59 -4.56 18.01
N SER A 142 11.42 -4.06 18.36
CA SER A 142 10.14 -4.58 17.96
C SER A 142 9.78 -4.05 16.56
N ILE A 143 10.52 -4.47 15.53
CA ILE A 143 9.92 -4.48 14.20
C ILE A 143 8.78 -5.49 14.35
N ASP A 144 7.59 -4.97 14.46
CA ASP A 144 6.39 -5.72 14.16
C ASP A 144 6.52 -6.13 12.70
N GLN A 145 7.25 -7.23 12.47
CA GLN A 145 7.49 -7.76 11.14
C GLN A 145 6.19 -8.41 10.71
N THR A 146 5.26 -7.55 10.26
CA THR A 146 4.01 -8.06 9.73
C THR A 146 4.26 -8.66 8.36
N TYR A 147 4.00 -9.95 8.26
CA TYR A 147 3.92 -10.68 7.00
C TYR A 147 2.48 -10.70 6.51
N TYR A 148 2.25 -10.30 5.27
CA TYR A 148 0.91 -10.25 4.73
C TYR A 148 0.58 -11.50 3.91
N LEU A 149 -0.55 -12.13 4.23
CA LEU A 149 -1.17 -13.16 3.40
C LEU A 149 -2.30 -12.53 2.61
N LEU A 150 -2.08 -12.27 1.34
CA LEU A 150 -3.13 -11.86 0.43
C LEU A 150 -3.84 -13.11 -0.10
N PHE A 151 -5.15 -13.10 -0.07
CA PHE A 151 -5.96 -14.18 -0.64
C PHE A 151 -6.87 -13.63 -1.75
N THR A 152 -7.02 -14.42 -2.79
CA THR A 152 -8.05 -14.21 -3.82
C THR A 152 -8.59 -15.57 -4.25
N GLY A 153 -9.87 -15.65 -4.58
CA GLY A 153 -10.43 -16.93 -4.99
C GLY A 153 -11.79 -16.86 -5.64
N HIS A 154 -12.19 -18.00 -6.20
CA HIS A 154 -13.52 -18.13 -6.76
C HIS A 154 -14.61 -17.98 -5.70
N MET A 155 -15.69 -17.33 -6.09
CA MET A 155 -16.95 -17.38 -5.36
C MET A 155 -17.58 -18.76 -5.49
N ILE A 156 -18.41 -19.15 -4.50
CA ILE A 156 -19.25 -20.33 -4.62
C ILE A 156 -20.13 -20.21 -5.87
N ASP A 157 -20.35 -21.30 -6.57
CA ASP A 157 -21.17 -21.28 -7.79
C ASP A 157 -22.66 -20.99 -7.50
N LYS A 158 -23.27 -20.26 -8.41
CA LYS A 158 -24.72 -20.20 -8.45
C LYS A 158 -25.29 -21.57 -8.82
N ALA A 159 -26.49 -21.89 -8.33
CA ALA A 159 -27.11 -23.20 -8.54
C ALA A 159 -27.34 -23.56 -10.05
N ASP A 160 -27.45 -22.53 -10.88
CA ASP A 160 -27.73 -22.66 -12.33
C ASP A 160 -26.44 -22.48 -13.19
N ARG A 161 -25.23 -22.48 -12.58
CA ARG A 161 -23.99 -22.30 -13.32
C ARG A 161 -23.71 -23.49 -14.26
N PRO A 162 -23.66 -23.27 -15.60
CA PRO A 162 -23.49 -24.37 -16.56
C PRO A 162 -22.19 -25.16 -16.43
N VAL A 163 -21.09 -24.47 -16.11
CA VAL A 163 -19.80 -25.09 -15.91
C VAL A 163 -19.33 -24.76 -14.49
N PRO A 164 -19.38 -25.71 -13.56
CA PRO A 164 -18.99 -25.48 -12.18
C PRO A 164 -17.52 -25.09 -12.07
N ARG A 165 -17.23 -24.10 -11.22
CA ARG A 165 -15.88 -23.73 -10.80
C ARG A 165 -15.66 -24.04 -9.34
N PHE A 166 -16.58 -23.60 -8.48
CA PHE A 166 -16.56 -23.86 -7.05
C PHE A 166 -17.95 -24.29 -6.57
N PRO A 167 -18.35 -25.56 -6.83
CA PRO A 167 -19.62 -26.09 -6.33
C PRO A 167 -19.60 -26.22 -4.81
N ALA A 168 -20.75 -26.08 -4.17
CA ALA A 168 -20.91 -26.15 -2.72
C ALA A 168 -20.39 -27.46 -2.10
N SER A 169 -20.41 -28.56 -2.85
CA SER A 169 -19.88 -29.86 -2.39
C SER A 169 -18.37 -29.85 -2.09
N LYS A 170 -17.61 -28.92 -2.69
CA LYS A 170 -16.15 -28.78 -2.49
C LYS A 170 -15.78 -27.84 -1.35
N GLU A 171 -16.75 -27.25 -0.64
CA GLU A 171 -16.49 -26.25 0.38
C GLU A 171 -15.50 -26.70 1.46
N ASN A 172 -15.72 -27.90 2.01
CA ASN A 172 -14.89 -28.44 3.07
C ASN A 172 -13.46 -28.74 2.60
N ASP A 173 -13.32 -29.27 1.40
CA ASP A 173 -12.01 -29.60 0.84
C ASP A 173 -11.22 -28.32 0.55
N VAL A 174 -11.86 -27.31 -0.04
CA VAL A 174 -11.27 -25.98 -0.24
C VAL A 174 -10.86 -25.34 1.10
N ARG A 175 -11.71 -25.43 2.11
CA ARG A 175 -11.39 -24.94 3.46
C ARG A 175 -10.12 -25.58 4.02
N ASN A 176 -9.99 -26.90 3.86
CA ASN A 176 -8.82 -27.64 4.32
C ASN A 176 -7.55 -27.23 3.54
N MET A 177 -7.63 -27.11 2.22
CA MET A 177 -6.51 -26.66 1.40
C MET A 177 -6.07 -25.22 1.72
N ILE A 178 -7.00 -24.32 2.00
CA ILE A 178 -6.68 -22.96 2.48
C ILE A 178 -5.92 -23.06 3.80
N ARG A 179 -6.38 -23.87 4.75
CA ARG A 179 -5.70 -24.11 6.04
C ARG A 179 -4.27 -24.63 5.85
N GLU A 180 -4.11 -25.63 4.99
CA GLU A 180 -2.80 -26.21 4.69
C GLU A 180 -1.84 -25.15 4.12
N LYS A 181 -2.29 -24.35 3.17
CA LYS A 181 -1.47 -23.28 2.58
C LYS A 181 -1.09 -22.18 3.56
N ILE A 182 -2.01 -21.77 4.41
CA ILE A 182 -1.72 -20.80 5.48
C ILE A 182 -0.67 -21.38 6.44
N THR A 183 -0.86 -22.63 6.87
CA THR A 183 0.07 -23.33 7.77
C THR A 183 1.45 -23.54 7.11
N GLU A 184 1.48 -23.87 5.82
CA GLU A 184 2.72 -23.94 5.05
C GLU A 184 3.51 -22.63 5.08
N VAL A 185 2.82 -21.50 4.94
CA VAL A 185 3.46 -20.17 5.00
C VAL A 185 3.93 -19.86 6.42
N GLN A 186 3.08 -20.11 7.44
CA GLN A 186 3.44 -19.90 8.85
C GLN A 186 4.74 -20.63 9.23
N ASN A 187 4.86 -21.90 8.83
CA ASN A 187 6.02 -22.74 9.15
C ASN A 187 7.31 -22.30 8.45
N LYS A 188 7.22 -21.51 7.37
CA LYS A 188 8.37 -20.97 6.64
C LYS A 188 8.83 -19.60 7.14
N LEU A 189 8.03 -18.95 7.97
CA LEU A 189 8.37 -17.63 8.50
C LEU A 189 9.40 -17.75 9.63
N LYS A 190 10.30 -16.78 9.66
CA LYS A 190 11.26 -16.65 10.76
C LYS A 190 10.54 -16.26 12.05
N PRO A 191 11.06 -16.65 13.22
CA PRO A 191 10.53 -16.17 14.51
C PRO A 191 10.46 -14.62 14.56
N GLY A 192 9.41 -14.09 15.16
CA GLY A 192 9.19 -12.64 15.31
C GLY A 192 8.29 -12.01 14.25
N PHE A 193 7.87 -12.76 13.22
CA PHE A 193 6.84 -12.28 12.31
C PHE A 193 5.44 -12.50 12.88
N THR A 194 4.59 -11.47 12.78
CA THR A 194 3.14 -11.60 12.91
C THR A 194 2.51 -11.69 11.53
N ILE A 195 1.48 -12.52 11.37
CA ILE A 195 0.76 -12.65 10.11
C ILE A 195 -0.52 -11.82 10.16
N THR A 196 -0.80 -11.10 9.07
CA THR A 196 -2.08 -10.45 8.83
C THR A 196 -2.64 -10.92 7.49
N GLY A 197 -3.84 -11.48 7.49
CA GLY A 197 -4.53 -11.87 6.27
C GLY A 197 -5.21 -10.66 5.60
N ILE A 198 -5.24 -10.64 4.28
CA ILE A 198 -5.97 -9.64 3.47
C ILE A 198 -6.80 -10.37 2.42
N SER A 199 -8.09 -10.06 2.31
CA SER A 199 -8.96 -10.55 1.24
C SER A 199 -10.20 -9.66 1.10
N GLY A 200 -10.96 -9.87 0.04
CA GLY A 200 -12.33 -9.39 -0.08
C GLY A 200 -13.28 -10.03 0.94
N GLY A 201 -14.55 -10.00 0.63
CA GLY A 201 -15.61 -10.62 1.47
C GLY A 201 -16.63 -11.42 0.67
N ALA A 202 -16.31 -11.81 -0.56
CA ALA A 202 -17.23 -12.53 -1.41
C ALA A 202 -17.53 -13.94 -0.87
N CYS A 203 -18.74 -14.44 -1.12
CA CYS A 203 -19.11 -15.80 -0.73
C CYS A 203 -18.22 -16.83 -1.45
N GLY A 204 -17.75 -17.83 -0.71
CA GLY A 204 -16.78 -18.82 -1.19
C GLY A 204 -15.38 -18.57 -0.63
N GLY A 205 -14.36 -18.50 -1.50
CA GLY A 205 -12.95 -18.45 -1.09
C GLY A 205 -12.62 -17.38 -0.05
N ASP A 206 -13.08 -16.13 -0.24
CA ASP A 206 -12.75 -15.03 0.66
C ASP A 206 -13.29 -15.24 2.07
N ILE A 207 -14.56 -15.61 2.20
CA ILE A 207 -15.17 -15.91 3.50
C ILE A 207 -14.47 -17.09 4.18
N LEU A 208 -14.20 -18.18 3.43
CA LEU A 208 -13.46 -19.32 3.95
C LEU A 208 -12.07 -18.95 4.46
N PHE A 209 -11.35 -18.10 3.72
CA PHE A 209 -10.06 -17.62 4.13
C PHE A 209 -10.11 -16.86 5.46
N HIS A 210 -11.06 -15.93 5.62
CA HIS A 210 -11.23 -15.19 6.87
C HIS A 210 -11.55 -16.12 8.05
N GLU A 211 -12.43 -17.09 7.85
CA GLU A 211 -12.80 -18.07 8.87
C GLU A 211 -11.62 -18.94 9.28
N VAL A 212 -10.86 -19.44 8.31
CA VAL A 212 -9.65 -20.24 8.58
C VAL A 212 -8.59 -19.40 9.30
N CYS A 213 -8.39 -18.15 8.88
CA CYS A 213 -7.48 -17.24 9.59
C CYS A 213 -7.91 -17.04 11.05
N LYS A 214 -9.22 -16.83 11.29
CA LYS A 214 -9.77 -16.71 12.66
C LYS A 214 -9.50 -17.95 13.50
N GLU A 215 -9.72 -19.15 12.96
CA GLU A 215 -9.44 -20.41 13.65
C GLU A 215 -7.96 -20.59 13.98
N LEU A 216 -7.07 -20.07 13.13
CA LEU A 216 -5.62 -20.08 13.34
C LEU A 216 -5.11 -18.90 14.21
N GLY A 217 -5.99 -18.06 14.74
CA GLY A 217 -5.63 -16.89 15.52
C GLY A 217 -4.99 -15.76 14.72
N ILE A 218 -5.14 -15.75 13.41
CA ILE A 218 -4.61 -14.73 12.51
C ILE A 218 -5.63 -13.61 12.35
N LYS A 219 -5.21 -12.37 12.63
CA LYS A 219 -6.02 -11.18 12.35
C LYS A 219 -6.11 -10.94 10.85
N THR A 220 -7.26 -10.44 10.38
CA THR A 220 -7.44 -10.18 8.95
C THR A 220 -7.97 -8.78 8.67
N GLN A 221 -7.81 -8.36 7.43
CA GLN A 221 -8.36 -7.14 6.86
C GLN A 221 -9.27 -7.52 5.70
N MET A 222 -10.55 -7.11 5.80
CA MET A 222 -11.57 -7.37 4.79
C MET A 222 -11.79 -6.11 3.96
N PHE A 223 -11.55 -6.19 2.67
CA PHE A 223 -11.67 -5.07 1.73
C PHE A 223 -12.93 -5.20 0.87
N LEU A 224 -13.83 -4.24 0.97
CA LEU A 224 -15.07 -4.22 0.24
C LEU A 224 -15.01 -3.16 -0.87
N ALA A 225 -15.34 -3.58 -2.09
CA ALA A 225 -15.35 -2.70 -3.27
C ALA A 225 -16.42 -1.59 -3.18
N MET A 226 -17.38 -1.73 -2.29
CA MET A 226 -18.53 -0.84 -2.11
C MET A 226 -19.07 -0.92 -0.68
N PRO A 227 -20.04 -0.08 -0.27
CA PRO A 227 -20.65 -0.17 1.06
C PRO A 227 -21.18 -1.56 1.35
N GLN A 228 -21.05 -2.01 2.59
CA GLN A 228 -21.38 -3.39 3.01
C GLN A 228 -22.73 -3.89 2.48
N LYS A 229 -23.78 -3.07 2.56
CA LYS A 229 -25.11 -3.47 2.11
C LYS A 229 -25.13 -3.82 0.63
N ASP A 230 -24.52 -3.00 -0.20
CA ASP A 230 -24.45 -3.20 -1.64
C ASP A 230 -23.53 -4.37 -2.00
N PHE A 231 -22.43 -4.53 -1.24
CA PHE A 231 -21.51 -5.65 -1.39
C PHE A 231 -22.19 -7.00 -1.10
N ILE A 232 -22.99 -7.09 -0.04
CA ILE A 232 -23.76 -8.31 0.26
C ILE A 232 -24.65 -8.67 -0.93
N VAL A 233 -25.39 -7.71 -1.48
CA VAL A 233 -26.27 -7.95 -2.65
C VAL A 233 -25.46 -8.42 -3.87
N ALA A 234 -24.31 -7.79 -4.13
CA ALA A 234 -23.51 -8.06 -5.33
C ALA A 234 -22.70 -9.37 -5.25
N SER A 235 -22.21 -9.76 -4.07
CA SER A 235 -21.16 -10.78 -3.94
C SER A 235 -21.43 -11.87 -2.89
N VAL A 236 -22.55 -11.81 -2.16
CA VAL A 236 -22.84 -12.77 -1.09
C VAL A 236 -24.24 -13.36 -1.19
N ALA A 237 -25.25 -12.53 -1.38
CA ALA A 237 -26.66 -12.92 -1.22
C ALA A 237 -27.13 -14.02 -2.16
N PHE A 238 -26.58 -14.10 -3.36
CA PHE A 238 -26.97 -15.14 -4.34
C PHE A 238 -26.62 -16.57 -3.87
N ALA A 239 -25.70 -16.73 -2.93
CA ALA A 239 -25.33 -18.02 -2.35
C ALA A 239 -26.21 -18.44 -1.16
N GLY A 240 -27.17 -17.60 -0.77
CA GLY A 240 -28.18 -17.88 0.25
C GLY A 240 -27.90 -17.29 1.63
N ALA A 241 -28.92 -17.39 2.50
CA ALA A 241 -28.91 -16.77 3.83
C ALA A 241 -27.74 -17.25 4.73
N GLY A 242 -27.30 -18.50 4.58
CA GLY A 242 -26.17 -19.03 5.35
C GLY A 242 -24.87 -18.24 5.08
N TRP A 243 -24.61 -17.87 3.83
CA TRP A 243 -23.44 -17.07 3.47
C TRP A 243 -23.55 -15.63 3.94
N ILE A 244 -24.76 -15.05 3.93
CA ILE A 244 -25.00 -13.71 4.49
C ILE A 244 -24.65 -13.71 5.99
N GLY A 245 -25.17 -14.67 6.75
CA GLY A 245 -24.89 -14.76 8.19
C GLY A 245 -23.39 -14.94 8.50
N ARG A 246 -22.68 -15.74 7.70
CA ARG A 246 -21.21 -15.90 7.83
C ARG A 246 -20.48 -14.59 7.56
N PHE A 247 -20.84 -13.89 6.48
CA PHE A 247 -20.27 -12.58 6.17
C PHE A 247 -20.48 -11.58 7.32
N GLU A 248 -21.72 -11.47 7.82
CA GLU A 248 -22.05 -10.54 8.90
C GLU A 248 -21.30 -10.88 10.18
N ALA A 249 -21.19 -12.17 10.54
CA ALA A 249 -20.41 -12.61 11.69
C ALA A 249 -18.92 -12.25 11.58
N LEU A 250 -18.35 -12.31 10.37
CA LEU A 250 -16.97 -11.87 10.13
C LEU A 250 -16.85 -10.35 10.16
N ALA A 251 -17.81 -9.62 9.58
CA ALA A 251 -17.78 -8.16 9.52
C ALA A 251 -17.91 -7.49 10.92
N GLU A 252 -18.47 -8.20 11.89
CA GLU A 252 -18.61 -7.77 13.29
C GLU A 252 -17.46 -8.28 14.19
N ASP A 253 -16.61 -9.16 13.67
CA ASP A 253 -15.51 -9.75 14.45
C ASP A 253 -14.40 -8.74 14.74
N LYS A 254 -14.01 -8.61 16.01
CA LYS A 254 -12.95 -7.67 16.45
C LYS A 254 -11.56 -8.02 15.91
N GLY A 255 -11.33 -9.25 15.48
CA GLY A 255 -10.09 -9.71 14.84
C GLY A 255 -10.02 -9.34 13.36
N ILE A 256 -11.12 -8.82 12.78
CA ILE A 256 -11.24 -8.49 11.36
C ILE A 256 -11.47 -6.99 11.21
N ARG A 257 -10.51 -6.31 10.59
CA ARG A 257 -10.65 -4.89 10.27
C ARG A 257 -11.26 -4.72 8.89
N LYS A 258 -12.48 -4.19 8.84
CA LYS A 258 -13.21 -3.95 7.59
C LYS A 258 -12.85 -2.58 6.98
N PHE A 259 -12.67 -2.55 5.67
CA PHE A 259 -12.46 -1.37 4.86
C PHE A 259 -13.46 -1.34 3.71
N GLU A 260 -14.07 -0.19 3.48
CA GLU A 260 -14.95 0.07 2.35
C GLU A 260 -14.29 1.06 1.40
N LEU A 261 -14.28 0.78 0.10
CA LEU A 261 -13.64 1.64 -0.89
C LEU A 261 -14.28 3.03 -0.96
N TYR A 262 -15.57 3.10 -0.67
CA TYR A 262 -16.32 4.32 -0.42
C TYR A 262 -17.49 4.01 0.53
N SER A 263 -17.88 4.98 1.35
CA SER A 263 -18.83 4.75 2.45
C SER A 263 -20.20 5.39 2.24
N LYS A 264 -20.41 6.19 1.19
CA LYS A 264 -21.66 6.89 0.93
C LYS A 264 -22.18 6.66 -0.49
N GLY A 265 -23.33 5.99 -0.55
CA GLY A 265 -24.27 5.88 -1.67
C GLY A 265 -23.67 5.62 -3.05
N GLU A 266 -23.10 6.60 -3.68
CA GLU A 266 -22.60 6.53 -5.04
C GLU A 266 -21.13 6.90 -5.18
N LEU A 267 -20.47 6.33 -6.15
CA LEU A 267 -19.13 6.75 -6.56
C LEU A 267 -19.13 8.25 -6.94
N PRO A 268 -18.03 8.97 -6.69
CA PRO A 268 -17.88 10.35 -7.17
C PRO A 268 -18.19 10.45 -8.67
N LYS A 269 -18.92 11.47 -9.08
CA LYS A 269 -19.37 11.65 -10.49
C LYS A 269 -18.25 11.57 -11.52
N TRP A 270 -17.07 12.06 -11.20
CA TRP A 270 -15.89 11.98 -12.09
C TRP A 270 -15.41 10.55 -12.28
N LEU A 271 -15.58 9.69 -11.27
CA LEU A 271 -15.18 8.29 -11.31
C LEU A 271 -16.23 7.45 -12.04
N GLN A 272 -17.52 7.76 -11.87
CA GLN A 272 -18.62 7.12 -12.62
C GLN A 272 -18.46 7.33 -14.13
N LYS A 273 -17.93 8.50 -14.53
CA LYS A 273 -17.74 8.87 -15.95
C LYS A 273 -16.39 8.43 -16.52
N LYS A 274 -15.49 7.85 -15.70
CA LYS A 274 -14.15 7.45 -16.14
C LYS A 274 -14.24 6.22 -17.07
N PRO A 275 -13.82 6.31 -18.34
CA PRO A 275 -13.82 5.17 -19.24
C PRO A 275 -12.98 4.01 -18.68
N GLY A 276 -13.48 2.80 -18.80
CA GLY A 276 -12.76 1.59 -18.36
C GLY A 276 -12.58 1.46 -16.85
N TYR A 277 -13.22 2.31 -16.03
CA TYR A 277 -13.19 2.15 -14.57
C TYR A 277 -13.93 0.89 -14.15
N ASN A 278 -13.23 0.01 -13.44
CA ASN A 278 -13.78 -1.20 -12.85
C ASN A 278 -13.52 -1.19 -11.34
N ILE A 279 -14.57 -1.18 -10.55
CA ILE A 279 -14.51 -1.09 -9.09
C ILE A 279 -13.84 -2.32 -8.47
N TRP A 280 -14.05 -3.51 -9.04
CA TRP A 280 -13.46 -4.75 -8.56
C TRP A 280 -11.95 -4.78 -8.79
N LYS A 281 -11.52 -4.42 -10.01
CA LYS A 281 -10.10 -4.28 -10.32
C LYS A 281 -9.42 -3.26 -9.40
N ARG A 282 -10.08 -2.14 -9.10
CA ARG A 282 -9.56 -1.15 -8.17
C ARG A 282 -9.44 -1.70 -6.75
N ASN A 283 -10.43 -2.47 -6.28
CA ASN A 283 -10.38 -3.12 -4.97
C ASN A 283 -9.21 -4.10 -4.88
N ASN A 284 -9.01 -4.93 -5.89
CA ASN A 284 -7.89 -5.86 -5.96
C ASN A 284 -6.53 -5.14 -5.91
N ILE A 285 -6.39 -4.01 -6.62
CA ILE A 285 -5.19 -3.18 -6.56
C ILE A 285 -4.99 -2.59 -5.15
N TRP A 286 -6.06 -2.21 -4.48
CA TRP A 286 -5.99 -1.71 -3.11
C TRP A 286 -5.55 -2.79 -2.13
N GLU A 287 -6.14 -3.99 -2.20
CA GLU A 287 -5.72 -5.16 -1.42
C GLU A 287 -4.24 -5.49 -1.65
N PHE A 288 -3.84 -5.57 -2.92
CA PHE A 288 -2.46 -5.86 -3.30
C PHE A 288 -1.48 -4.83 -2.75
N ASN A 289 -1.74 -3.53 -2.94
CA ASN A 289 -0.89 -2.46 -2.43
C ASN A 289 -0.83 -2.45 -0.90
N SER A 290 -1.93 -2.80 -0.23
CA SER A 290 -1.97 -2.94 1.23
C SER A 290 -1.10 -4.11 1.71
N ALA A 291 -1.09 -5.23 0.98
CA ALA A 291 -0.21 -6.36 1.27
C ALA A 291 1.27 -6.06 0.97
N MET A 292 1.54 -5.22 -0.04
CA MET A 292 2.89 -4.84 -0.48
C MET A 292 3.57 -3.78 0.40
N VAL A 293 2.90 -3.27 1.42
CA VAL A 293 3.40 -2.14 2.23
C VAL A 293 4.79 -2.40 2.84
N ASN A 294 5.09 -3.65 3.18
CA ASN A 294 6.38 -4.09 3.69
C ASN A 294 7.29 -4.73 2.61
N GLY A 295 6.94 -4.56 1.33
CA GLY A 295 7.64 -5.13 0.16
C GLY A 295 7.25 -6.57 -0.15
N GLY A 296 7.49 -6.99 -1.42
CA GLY A 296 7.08 -8.30 -1.93
C GLY A 296 7.70 -9.50 -1.20
N ALA A 297 8.88 -9.33 -0.59
CA ALA A 297 9.52 -10.37 0.22
C ALA A 297 8.77 -10.68 1.53
N ASN A 298 7.93 -9.74 2.01
CA ASN A 298 7.18 -9.84 3.26
C ASN A 298 5.67 -10.08 3.01
N MET A 299 5.34 -10.63 1.85
CA MET A 299 3.99 -11.09 1.54
C MET A 299 3.97 -12.36 0.71
N SER A 300 2.83 -13.04 0.73
CA SER A 300 2.50 -14.10 -0.23
C SER A 300 1.05 -13.93 -0.70
N LEU A 301 0.81 -14.34 -1.95
CA LEU A 301 -0.54 -14.52 -2.48
C LEU A 301 -0.93 -16.01 -2.38
N ILE A 302 -2.09 -16.30 -1.82
CA ILE A 302 -2.77 -17.59 -1.94
C ILE A 302 -3.96 -17.39 -2.88
N ALA A 303 -4.02 -18.14 -3.96
CA ALA A 303 -5.09 -18.03 -4.96
C ALA A 303 -5.82 -19.35 -5.14
N LEU A 304 -7.13 -19.35 -4.87
CA LEU A 304 -8.04 -20.45 -5.23
C LEU A 304 -8.50 -20.25 -6.67
N TRP A 305 -7.92 -21.02 -7.60
CA TRP A 305 -8.05 -20.76 -9.03
C TRP A 305 -8.06 -22.05 -9.85
N ASP A 306 -8.82 -22.04 -10.94
CA ASP A 306 -8.93 -23.15 -11.90
C ASP A 306 -7.94 -23.06 -13.08
N GLY A 307 -7.03 -22.07 -13.04
CA GLY A 307 -6.05 -21.83 -14.10
C GLY A 307 -6.61 -21.14 -15.34
N LYS A 308 -7.91 -20.80 -15.35
CA LYS A 308 -8.59 -20.18 -16.50
C LYS A 308 -8.88 -18.71 -16.26
N GLY A 309 -9.09 -17.96 -17.34
CA GLY A 309 -9.48 -16.56 -17.28
C GLY A 309 -10.76 -16.36 -16.48
N GLY A 310 -10.87 -15.26 -15.72
CA GLY A 310 -12.04 -14.92 -14.94
C GLY A 310 -13.19 -14.39 -15.79
N ASP A 311 -14.39 -14.28 -15.17
CA ASP A 311 -15.61 -13.78 -15.82
C ASP A 311 -15.54 -12.25 -16.13
N GLY A 312 -14.39 -11.60 -15.93
CA GLY A 312 -14.18 -10.18 -16.21
C GLY A 312 -12.91 -9.59 -15.59
N ALA A 313 -12.68 -8.32 -15.85
CA ALA A 313 -11.55 -7.58 -15.27
C ALA A 313 -11.67 -7.50 -13.74
N GLY A 314 -10.57 -7.76 -13.03
CA GLY A 314 -10.52 -7.80 -11.56
C GLY A 314 -10.76 -9.20 -10.98
N GLY A 315 -10.63 -10.27 -11.79
CA GLY A 315 -10.69 -11.64 -11.33
C GLY A 315 -9.39 -12.16 -10.71
N THR A 316 -9.40 -13.43 -10.29
CA THR A 316 -8.24 -14.11 -9.66
C THR A 316 -7.00 -14.10 -10.54
N GLU A 317 -7.15 -14.26 -11.86
CA GLU A 317 -6.05 -14.22 -12.82
C GLU A 317 -5.31 -12.88 -12.80
N ASP A 318 -6.03 -11.76 -12.80
CA ASP A 318 -5.43 -10.42 -12.72
C ASP A 318 -4.57 -10.27 -11.47
N MET A 319 -5.06 -10.75 -10.33
CA MET A 319 -4.34 -10.68 -9.06
C MET A 319 -3.07 -11.54 -9.07
N VAL A 320 -3.16 -12.76 -9.62
CA VAL A 320 -2.02 -13.67 -9.76
C VAL A 320 -0.94 -13.03 -10.65
N ASN A 321 -1.34 -12.43 -11.78
CA ASN A 321 -0.40 -11.77 -12.69
C ASN A 321 0.27 -10.55 -12.05
N VAL A 322 -0.48 -9.71 -11.33
CA VAL A 322 0.06 -8.56 -10.60
C VAL A 322 1.03 -9.02 -9.52
N ALA A 323 0.71 -10.05 -8.75
CA ALA A 323 1.58 -10.58 -7.71
C ALA A 323 2.91 -11.10 -8.26
N LYS A 324 2.86 -11.89 -9.33
CA LYS A 324 4.06 -12.41 -10.00
C LYS A 324 4.93 -11.29 -10.57
N ALA A 325 4.33 -10.31 -11.23
CA ALA A 325 5.05 -9.17 -11.81
C ALA A 325 5.78 -8.32 -10.75
N ASN A 326 5.30 -8.33 -9.51
CA ASN A 326 5.90 -7.60 -8.38
C ASN A 326 6.77 -8.48 -7.46
N GLY A 327 7.09 -9.71 -7.88
CA GLY A 327 7.99 -10.60 -7.15
C GLY A 327 7.41 -11.21 -5.88
N ALA A 328 6.10 -11.15 -5.68
CA ALA A 328 5.43 -11.77 -4.55
C ALA A 328 5.35 -13.30 -4.73
N LYS A 329 5.59 -14.03 -3.65
CA LYS A 329 5.45 -15.48 -3.65
C LYS A 329 3.98 -15.87 -3.82
N THR A 330 3.70 -16.77 -4.76
CA THR A 330 2.33 -17.15 -5.11
C THR A 330 2.11 -18.64 -4.87
N TYR A 331 1.05 -18.98 -4.16
CA TYR A 331 0.57 -20.34 -3.90
C TYR A 331 -0.78 -20.52 -4.58
N ILE A 332 -0.88 -21.47 -5.49
CA ILE A 332 -2.13 -21.78 -6.18
C ILE A 332 -2.79 -22.99 -5.50
N ILE A 333 -4.04 -22.85 -5.17
CA ILE A 333 -4.96 -23.95 -4.83
C ILE A 333 -5.74 -24.23 -6.10
N ASP A 334 -5.39 -25.32 -6.79
CA ASP A 334 -6.09 -25.70 -8.00
C ASP A 334 -7.40 -26.39 -7.63
N ILE A 335 -8.53 -25.70 -7.89
CA ILE A 335 -9.85 -26.20 -7.55
C ILE A 335 -10.26 -27.43 -8.37
N ASN A 336 -9.58 -27.72 -9.47
CA ASN A 336 -9.84 -28.93 -10.25
C ASN A 336 -9.27 -30.19 -9.58
N THR A 337 -8.31 -30.04 -8.66
CA THR A 337 -7.70 -31.16 -7.91
C THR A 337 -8.37 -31.46 -6.58
N VAL A 338 -9.39 -30.67 -6.24
CA VAL A 338 -10.20 -30.77 -5.02
C VAL A 338 -11.38 -31.73 -5.21
#